data_0682b05011a21f6f2d50e6fa766d1b9f
#
_entry.id   0682b05011a21f6f2d50e6fa766d1b9f
#
_cell.length_a   1.000
_cell.length_b   1.000
_cell.length_c   1.000
_cell.angle_alpha   90.00
_cell.angle_beta   90.00
_cell.angle_gamma   90.00
#
_symmetry.space_group_name_H-M   'P 1'
#
loop_
_entity.id
_entity.type
_entity.pdbx_description
1 polymer ?
#
loop_
_entity_poly.entity_id
_entity_poly.type
_entity_poly.pdbx_seq_one_letter_code
_entity_poly.pdbx_strand_id
1 'polypeptide(L)'
;VEQIASLRLTPNMNTWRPCDQVESAVAWKLAIERKDAPTALIFSRQNLAQQPRSAEQVADIAKGGYILKDSDGKPELILIATGSEVE
;
A
#
# COMPACT_ATOMS: atom_id res chain seq x y z
N VAL A 1 19.09 -1.27 -5.75
CA VAL A 1 18.77 -0.04 -5.01
C VAL A 1 17.74 0.80 -5.76
N GLU A 2 17.81 0.89 -7.08
CA GLU A 2 16.87 1.68 -7.89
C GLU A 2 15.67 0.87 -8.40
N GLN A 3 15.51 -0.38 -7.97
CA GLN A 3 14.50 -1.27 -8.52
C GLN A 3 13.08 -0.74 -8.36
N ILE A 4 12.74 -0.12 -7.21
CA ILE A 4 11.40 0.40 -6.98
C ILE A 4 11.09 1.54 -7.93
N ALA A 5 12.01 2.47 -8.10
CA ALA A 5 11.84 3.57 -9.04
C ALA A 5 11.69 3.05 -10.48
N SER A 6 12.50 2.07 -10.86
CA SER A 6 12.43 1.43 -12.17
C SER A 6 11.08 0.76 -12.40
N LEU A 7 10.57 0.02 -11.42
CA LEU A 7 9.25 -0.61 -11.50
C LEU A 7 8.12 0.41 -11.66
N ARG A 8 8.20 1.53 -10.94
CA ARG A 8 7.19 2.58 -11.04
C ARG A 8 7.17 3.26 -12.40
N LEU A 9 8.30 3.31 -13.07
CA LEU A 9 8.40 3.88 -14.42
C LEU A 9 7.99 2.91 -15.52
N THR A 10 7.86 1.62 -15.21
CA THR A 10 7.47 0.61 -16.19
C THR A 10 5.99 0.79 -16.58
N PRO A 11 5.68 0.95 -17.88
CA PRO A 11 4.30 1.14 -18.31
C PRO A 11 3.40 -0.03 -17.91
N ASN A 12 2.17 0.28 -17.47
CA ASN A 12 1.15 -0.69 -17.08
C ASN A 12 1.50 -1.55 -15.86
N MET A 13 2.61 -1.28 -15.18
CA MET A 13 3.01 -1.99 -13.98
C MET A 13 2.33 -1.38 -12.75
N ASN A 14 1.60 -2.18 -11.97
CA ASN A 14 1.16 -1.79 -10.63
C ASN A 14 2.23 -2.19 -9.64
N THR A 15 2.68 -1.23 -8.83
CA THR A 15 3.72 -1.46 -7.82
C THR A 15 3.11 -1.26 -6.43
N TRP A 16 3.13 -2.30 -5.60
CA TRP A 16 2.56 -2.28 -4.26
C TRP A 16 3.66 -2.44 -3.21
N ARG A 17 3.61 -1.61 -2.18
CA ARG A 17 4.47 -1.71 -1.00
C ARG A 17 3.58 -1.80 0.24
N PRO A 18 3.02 -2.98 0.55
CA PRO A 18 2.14 -3.11 1.70
C PRO A 18 2.90 -2.90 3.02
N CYS A 19 2.25 -2.24 3.98
CA CYS A 19 2.87 -1.93 5.27
C CYS A 19 2.64 -3.03 6.31
N ASP A 20 1.64 -3.90 6.11
CA ASP A 20 1.31 -4.95 7.07
C ASP A 20 0.58 -6.11 6.38
N GLN A 21 0.10 -7.02 7.21
CA GLN A 21 -0.53 -8.25 6.75
C GLN A 21 -1.82 -8.02 5.96
N VAL A 22 -2.64 -7.06 6.41
CA VAL A 22 -3.92 -6.75 5.75
C VAL A 22 -3.68 -6.16 4.37
N GLU A 23 -2.77 -5.18 4.28
CA GLU A 23 -2.43 -4.59 2.98
C GLU A 23 -1.80 -5.62 2.05
N SER A 24 -1.00 -6.53 2.60
CA SER A 24 -0.40 -7.62 1.82
C SER A 24 -1.47 -8.54 1.22
N ALA A 25 -2.48 -8.90 2.01
CA ALA A 25 -3.57 -9.75 1.54
C ALA A 25 -4.37 -9.07 0.42
N VAL A 26 -4.68 -7.79 0.59
CA VAL A 26 -5.40 -7.02 -0.44
C VAL A 26 -4.57 -6.89 -1.71
N ALA A 27 -3.28 -6.60 -1.57
CA ALA A 27 -2.39 -6.48 -2.73
C ALA A 27 -2.28 -7.79 -3.51
N TRP A 28 -2.17 -8.92 -2.83
CA TRP A 28 -2.18 -10.24 -3.47
C TRP A 28 -3.49 -10.51 -4.21
N LYS A 29 -4.62 -10.19 -3.59
CA LYS A 29 -5.93 -10.35 -4.22
C LYS A 29 -6.01 -9.54 -5.51
N LEU A 30 -5.62 -8.28 -5.47
CA LEU A 30 -5.66 -7.41 -6.65
C LEU A 30 -4.68 -7.85 -7.73
N ALA A 31 -3.51 -8.35 -7.34
CA ALA A 31 -2.53 -8.87 -8.29
C ALA A 31 -3.07 -10.09 -9.05
N ILE A 32 -3.74 -11.00 -8.34
CA ILE A 32 -4.33 -12.20 -8.95
C ILE A 32 -5.51 -11.84 -9.86
N GLU A 33 -6.33 -10.86 -9.45
CA GLU A 33 -7.48 -10.41 -10.23
C GLU A 33 -7.07 -9.65 -11.49
N ARG A 34 -5.90 -9.04 -11.50
CA ARG A 34 -5.42 -8.26 -12.64
C ARG A 34 -4.77 -9.18 -13.66
N LYS A 35 -5.51 -9.50 -14.73
CA LYS A 35 -5.10 -10.48 -15.74
C LYS A 35 -4.49 -9.88 -16.99
N ASP A 36 -4.66 -8.58 -17.21
CA ASP A 36 -4.27 -7.90 -18.45
C ASP A 36 -2.94 -7.14 -18.35
N ALA A 37 -2.35 -7.06 -17.16
CA ALA A 37 -1.10 -6.35 -16.95
C ALA A 37 -0.38 -6.86 -15.68
N PRO A 38 0.93 -6.63 -15.56
CA PRO A 38 1.71 -7.14 -14.43
C PRO A 38 1.53 -6.33 -13.16
N THR A 39 1.75 -6.98 -12.01
CA THR A 39 1.77 -6.35 -10.70
C THR A 39 3.03 -6.79 -9.96
N ALA A 40 3.75 -5.84 -9.38
CA ALA A 40 4.91 -6.10 -8.54
C ALA A 40 4.54 -5.87 -7.07
N LEU A 41 4.83 -6.86 -6.23
CA LEU A 41 4.60 -6.79 -4.79
C LEU A 41 5.95 -6.74 -4.08
N ILE A 42 6.20 -5.69 -3.33
CA ILE A 42 7.48 -5.45 -2.66
C ILE A 42 7.27 -5.51 -1.16
N PHE A 43 7.91 -6.48 -0.52
CA PHE A 43 7.76 -6.72 0.92
C PHE A 43 9.05 -6.39 1.67
N SER A 44 8.88 -6.04 2.94
CA SER A 44 9.98 -5.87 3.87
C SER A 44 10.35 -7.22 4.50
N ARG A 45 11.60 -7.38 4.88
CA ARG A 45 12.05 -8.53 5.71
C ARG A 45 11.90 -8.25 7.20
N GLN A 46 11.56 -7.03 7.56
CA GLN A 46 11.35 -6.63 8.95
C GLN A 46 10.01 -7.10 9.47
N ASN A 47 9.90 -7.27 10.79
CA ASN A 47 8.62 -7.44 11.44
C ASN A 47 7.97 -6.07 11.59
N LEU A 48 6.82 -5.88 10.95
CA LEU A 48 6.10 -4.61 10.97
C LEU A 48 4.81 -4.76 11.79
N ALA A 49 4.48 -3.73 12.55
CA ALA A 49 3.29 -3.73 13.39
C ALA A 49 2.02 -3.68 12.52
N GLN A 50 1.03 -4.47 12.92
CA GLN A 50 -0.28 -4.44 12.28
C GLN A 50 -0.99 -3.13 12.64
N GLN A 51 -1.42 -2.37 11.64
CA GLN A 51 -2.12 -1.11 11.85
C GLN A 51 -3.62 -1.34 12.01
N PRO A 52 -4.28 -0.68 12.98
CA PRO A 52 -5.73 -0.82 13.13
C PRO A 52 -6.47 -0.15 11.98
N ARG A 53 -7.51 -0.81 11.50
CA ARG A 53 -8.34 -0.31 10.39
C ARG A 53 -9.80 -0.69 10.60
N SER A 54 -10.70 0.18 10.12
CA SER A 54 -12.10 -0.14 9.96
C SER A 54 -12.32 -0.96 8.70
N ALA A 55 -13.53 -1.55 8.56
CA ALA A 55 -13.87 -2.28 7.33
C ALA A 55 -13.85 -1.37 6.10
N GLU A 56 -14.23 -0.10 6.25
CA GLU A 56 -14.18 0.87 5.17
C GLU A 56 -12.74 1.15 4.73
N GLN A 57 -11.82 1.26 5.68
CA GLN A 57 -10.41 1.47 5.38
C GLN A 57 -9.81 0.27 4.66
N VAL A 58 -10.19 -0.96 5.04
CA VAL A 58 -9.75 -2.17 4.33
C VAL A 58 -10.22 -2.14 2.88
N ALA A 59 -11.47 -1.73 2.64
CA ALA A 59 -11.98 -1.59 1.28
C ALA A 59 -11.23 -0.50 0.50
N ASP A 60 -10.81 0.57 1.15
CA ASP A 60 -10.10 1.69 0.52
C ASP A 60 -8.67 1.35 0.13
N ILE A 61 -8.08 0.29 0.67
CA ILE A 61 -6.73 -0.16 0.27
C ILE A 61 -6.65 -0.37 -1.24
N ALA A 62 -7.72 -0.87 -1.85
CA ALA A 62 -7.77 -1.13 -3.29
C ALA A 62 -7.59 0.12 -4.14
N LYS A 63 -7.80 1.30 -3.58
CA LYS A 63 -7.59 2.58 -4.28
C LYS A 63 -6.12 2.94 -4.42
N GLY A 64 -5.23 2.26 -3.71
CA GLY A 64 -3.79 2.51 -3.76
C GLY A 64 -3.30 3.53 -2.74
N GLY A 65 -4.13 4.50 -2.39
CA GLY A 65 -3.87 5.47 -1.34
C GLY A 65 -5.13 5.72 -0.54
N TYR A 66 -5.01 5.81 0.77
CA TYR A 66 -6.17 5.99 1.65
C TYR A 66 -5.74 6.61 2.97
N ILE A 67 -6.73 7.09 3.73
CA ILE A 67 -6.50 7.68 5.05
C ILE A 67 -6.46 6.56 6.09
N LEU A 68 -5.28 6.31 6.67
CA LEU A 68 -5.11 5.32 7.73
C LEU A 68 -5.45 5.92 9.09
N LYS A 69 -5.03 7.15 9.34
CA LYS A 69 -5.32 7.87 10.57
C LYS A 69 -5.66 9.31 10.24
N ASP A 70 -6.86 9.73 10.63
CA ASP A 70 -7.34 11.08 10.35
C ASP A 70 -7.13 12.00 11.54
N SER A 71 -7.16 13.30 11.29
CA SER A 71 -7.12 14.32 12.36
C SER A 71 -8.50 14.50 12.97
N ASP A 72 -8.54 15.06 14.20
CA ASP A 72 -9.79 15.34 14.90
C ASP A 72 -10.50 16.59 14.39
N GLY A 73 -9.91 17.29 13.43
CA GLY A 73 -10.46 18.50 12.86
C GLY A 73 -9.80 18.81 11.53
N LYS A 74 -9.71 20.09 11.17
CA LYS A 74 -9.04 20.48 9.93
C LYS A 74 -7.54 20.16 10.04
N PRO A 75 -6.98 19.36 9.14
CA PRO A 75 -5.57 19.00 9.21
C PRO A 75 -4.67 20.20 8.87
N GLU A 76 -3.61 20.35 9.64
CA GLU A 76 -2.56 21.35 9.37
C GLU A 76 -1.40 20.73 8.61
N LEU A 77 -1.25 19.40 8.69
CA LEU A 77 -0.16 18.66 8.06
C LEU A 77 -0.68 17.31 7.59
N ILE A 78 -0.19 16.87 6.44
CA ILE A 78 -0.51 15.55 5.88
C ILE A 78 0.80 14.76 5.75
N LEU A 79 0.84 13.56 6.35
CA LEU A 79 1.96 12.64 6.23
C LEU A 79 1.58 11.54 5.24
N ILE A 80 2.43 11.34 4.24
CA ILE A 80 2.25 10.27 3.25
C ILE A 80 3.38 9.28 3.41
N ALA A 81 3.02 8.02 3.65
CA ALA A 81 4.00 6.96 3.86
C ALA A 81 3.58 5.69 3.15
N THR A 82 4.54 4.81 2.86
CA THR A 82 4.29 3.55 2.17
C THR A 82 5.24 2.47 2.72
N GLY A 83 4.78 1.22 2.69
CA GLY A 83 5.60 0.09 3.13
C GLY A 83 6.03 0.20 4.58
N SER A 84 7.29 -0.07 4.84
CA SER A 84 7.84 -0.05 6.20
C SER A 84 7.86 1.33 6.84
N GLU A 85 7.69 2.38 6.06
CA GLU A 85 7.71 3.75 6.57
C GLU A 85 6.39 4.17 7.25
N VAL A 86 5.33 3.36 7.12
CA VAL A 86 4.01 3.66 7.71
C VAL A 86 4.02 3.57 9.23
N GLU A 87 4.75 2.61 9.81
CA GLU A 87 4.80 2.42 11.27
C GLU A 87 5.76 3.43 12.05
#